data_6f13d06e562e71e484bca292f21a0fb7
#
_entry.id   6f13d06e562e71e484bca292f21a0fb7
#
_cell.length_a   1.000
_cell.length_b   1.000
_cell.length_c   1.000
_cell.angle_alpha   90.00
_cell.angle_beta   90.00
_cell.angle_gamma   90.00
#
_symmetry.space_group_name_H-M   'P 1'
#
loop_
_entity.id
_entity.type
_entity.pdbx_description
1 polymer ?
#
loop_
_entity_poly.entity_id
_entity_poly.type
_entity_poly.pdbx_seq_one_letter_code
_entity_poly.pdbx_strand_id
1 'polypeptide(L)'
;MRPSHAWPALLLAALAGLLHAAPPESPDPGWILQKIARPAPASTPFVELRDSPLLKAPLRLQGRYARPAADTLVREVQAPYRETTTLRGQQATLVRPGRPERRFDLARAPQLALLQDSFGALLAGDRARLDALYRLQADGSRQQWRLELVPREPALAAQLRVLRLFGSGAELRCIESEPAQGPAQRTLLAGAAATAATLDDADALAALCHGQRR
;
A
#
# COMPACT_ATOMS: atom_id res chain seq x y z
N MET A 1 -36.09 72.92 -36.85
CA MET A 1 -34.74 72.81 -36.27
C MET A 1 -34.89 71.94 -34.98
N ARG A 2 -34.43 70.70 -35.01
CA ARG A 2 -34.36 69.79 -33.85
C ARG A 2 -32.94 69.27 -33.76
N PRO A 3 -32.23 69.37 -32.65
CA PRO A 3 -30.89 68.77 -32.50
C PRO A 3 -31.00 67.31 -32.10
N SER A 4 -30.24 66.44 -32.79
CA SER A 4 -30.06 65.03 -32.54
C SER A 4 -29.04 64.82 -31.42
N HIS A 5 -29.49 64.14 -30.35
CA HIS A 5 -28.59 63.68 -29.30
C HIS A 5 -28.09 62.29 -29.62
N ALA A 6 -26.80 62.16 -29.93
CA ALA A 6 -26.11 60.88 -30.05
C ALA A 6 -25.61 60.43 -28.68
N TRP A 7 -26.05 59.25 -28.22
CA TRP A 7 -25.53 58.61 -27.03
C TRP A 7 -24.35 57.71 -27.44
N PRO A 8 -23.18 57.74 -26.74
CA PRO A 8 -22.14 56.79 -26.97
C PRO A 8 -22.45 55.48 -26.24
N ALA A 9 -22.49 54.37 -26.95
CA ALA A 9 -22.59 53.02 -26.41
C ALA A 9 -21.24 52.65 -25.78
N LEU A 10 -21.23 52.48 -24.44
CA LEU A 10 -20.07 51.91 -23.71
C LEU A 10 -20.11 50.38 -23.88
N LEU A 11 -19.15 49.84 -24.66
CA LEU A 11 -18.85 48.42 -24.74
C LEU A 11 -18.06 48.01 -23.47
N LEU A 12 -18.74 47.38 -22.51
CA LEU A 12 -18.06 46.65 -21.43
C LEU A 12 -17.56 45.31 -21.97
N ALA A 13 -16.24 45.23 -22.24
CA ALA A 13 -15.57 44.00 -22.52
C ALA A 13 -15.40 43.20 -21.18
N ALA A 14 -16.22 42.17 -20.95
CA ALA A 14 -16.06 41.26 -19.86
C ALA A 14 -14.85 40.34 -20.13
N LEU A 15 -13.69 40.62 -19.50
CA LEU A 15 -12.59 39.64 -19.43
C LEU A 15 -13.00 38.51 -18.51
N ALA A 16 -13.50 37.42 -19.10
CA ALA A 16 -13.64 36.15 -18.40
C ALA A 16 -12.25 35.55 -18.23
N GLY A 17 -11.62 35.81 -17.07
CA GLY A 17 -10.39 35.16 -16.66
C GLY A 17 -10.63 33.66 -16.51
N LEU A 18 -10.04 32.85 -17.41
CA LEU A 18 -9.95 31.41 -17.29
C LEU A 18 -9.09 31.11 -16.06
N LEU A 19 -9.75 30.85 -14.93
CA LEU A 19 -9.10 30.25 -13.76
C LEU A 19 -8.62 28.85 -14.16
N HIS A 20 -7.39 28.74 -14.63
CA HIS A 20 -6.72 27.47 -14.76
C HIS A 20 -6.48 26.94 -13.34
N ALA A 21 -7.31 25.99 -12.90
CA ALA A 21 -7.00 25.21 -11.71
C ALA A 21 -5.66 24.48 -11.97
N ALA A 22 -4.64 24.78 -11.20
CA ALA A 22 -3.39 24.04 -11.24
C ALA A 22 -3.69 22.54 -11.01
N PRO A 23 -3.03 21.64 -11.76
CA PRO A 23 -3.21 20.21 -11.53
C PRO A 23 -2.98 19.91 -10.03
N PRO A 24 -3.76 19.01 -9.41
CA PRO A 24 -3.55 18.64 -8.02
C PRO A 24 -2.11 18.14 -7.87
N GLU A 25 -1.36 18.78 -6.99
CA GLU A 25 0.02 18.44 -6.68
C GLU A 25 0.08 17.00 -6.15
N SER A 26 0.94 16.16 -6.71
CA SER A 26 1.15 14.79 -6.24
C SER A 26 1.55 14.81 -4.76
N PRO A 27 1.01 13.91 -3.94
CA PRO A 27 1.32 13.92 -2.52
C PRO A 27 2.80 13.58 -2.31
N ASP A 28 3.45 14.30 -1.40
CA ASP A 28 4.83 13.98 -0.98
C ASP A 28 4.86 12.60 -0.28
N PRO A 29 5.88 11.73 -0.54
CA PRO A 29 6.01 10.44 0.13
C PRO A 29 5.98 10.55 1.66
N GLY A 30 6.56 11.60 2.25
CA GLY A 30 6.54 11.83 3.69
C GLY A 30 5.13 12.08 4.21
N TRP A 31 4.31 12.81 3.47
CA TRP A 31 2.90 13.00 3.82
C TRP A 31 2.16 11.64 3.85
N ILE A 32 2.35 10.79 2.84
CA ILE A 32 1.73 9.46 2.79
C ILE A 32 2.17 8.64 4.01
N LEU A 33 3.48 8.55 4.26
CA LEU A 33 4.05 7.76 5.36
C LEU A 33 3.52 8.19 6.72
N GLN A 34 3.42 9.50 6.96
CA GLN A 34 2.82 10.04 8.20
C GLN A 34 1.35 9.66 8.34
N LYS A 35 0.58 9.66 7.24
CA LYS A 35 -0.85 9.33 7.26
C LYS A 35 -1.13 7.86 7.50
N ILE A 36 -0.30 6.98 6.95
CA ILE A 36 -0.48 5.53 7.10
C ILE A 36 0.23 4.96 8.33
N ALA A 37 1.05 5.74 9.02
CA ALA A 37 1.71 5.31 10.26
C ALA A 37 0.67 4.79 11.27
N ARG A 38 0.96 3.64 11.85
CA ARG A 38 0.12 2.98 12.86
C ARG A 38 0.98 2.57 14.04
N PRO A 39 1.06 3.42 15.08
CA PRO A 39 1.75 3.04 16.31
C PRO A 39 1.11 1.81 16.93
N ALA A 40 1.89 1.06 17.68
CA ALA A 40 1.38 -0.06 18.45
C ALA A 40 0.58 0.44 19.68
N PRO A 41 -0.50 -0.27 20.11
CA PRO A 41 -1.05 -1.45 19.47
C PRO A 41 -1.92 -1.12 18.26
N ALA A 42 -1.81 -1.92 17.19
CA ALA A 42 -2.63 -1.74 15.99
C ALA A 42 -2.99 -3.10 15.37
N SER A 43 -4.11 -3.15 14.65
CA SER A 43 -4.53 -4.34 13.91
C SER A 43 -5.30 -3.93 12.66
N THR A 44 -5.17 -4.73 11.58
CA THR A 44 -5.90 -4.52 10.33
C THR A 44 -6.22 -5.86 9.67
N PRO A 45 -7.45 -6.06 9.16
CA PRO A 45 -7.78 -7.23 8.37
C PRO A 45 -7.05 -7.20 7.02
N PHE A 46 -6.80 -8.39 6.46
CA PHE A 46 -6.27 -8.52 5.11
C PHE A 46 -6.96 -9.62 4.31
N VAL A 47 -6.97 -9.42 2.98
CA VAL A 47 -7.19 -10.47 1.98
C VAL A 47 -5.98 -10.44 1.05
N GLU A 48 -5.35 -11.59 0.85
CA GLU A 48 -4.15 -11.73 0.03
C GLU A 48 -4.39 -12.75 -1.07
N LEU A 49 -3.98 -12.40 -2.28
CA LEU A 49 -3.97 -13.30 -3.43
C LEU A 49 -2.52 -13.66 -3.75
N ARG A 50 -2.25 -14.95 -3.81
CA ARG A 50 -0.97 -15.52 -4.22
C ARG A 50 -1.16 -16.37 -5.46
N ASP A 51 -0.62 -15.91 -6.56
CA ASP A 51 -0.46 -16.72 -7.73
C ASP A 51 0.72 -17.67 -7.59
N SER A 52 0.53 -18.89 -8.07
CA SER A 52 1.59 -19.89 -8.16
C SER A 52 1.35 -20.77 -9.37
N PRO A 53 2.38 -21.05 -10.17
CA PRO A 53 2.27 -21.98 -11.30
C PRO A 53 1.90 -23.41 -10.87
N LEU A 54 2.00 -23.73 -9.58
CA LEU A 54 1.61 -25.03 -9.02
C LEU A 54 0.11 -25.10 -8.65
N LEU A 55 -0.60 -23.97 -8.70
CA LEU A 55 -2.01 -23.90 -8.33
C LEU A 55 -2.89 -23.70 -9.57
N LYS A 56 -4.05 -24.35 -9.60
CA LYS A 56 -5.05 -24.18 -10.66
C LYS A 56 -5.76 -22.82 -10.62
N ALA A 57 -5.75 -22.17 -9.46
CA ALA A 57 -6.29 -20.85 -9.23
C ALA A 57 -5.47 -20.16 -8.14
N PRO A 58 -5.48 -18.81 -8.07
CA PRO A 58 -4.79 -18.08 -7.03
C PRO A 58 -5.19 -18.53 -5.63
N LEU A 59 -4.21 -18.74 -4.76
CA LEU A 59 -4.49 -19.02 -3.34
C LEU A 59 -4.94 -17.73 -2.67
N ARG A 60 -6.16 -17.76 -2.14
CA ARG A 60 -6.73 -16.66 -1.37
C ARG A 60 -6.53 -16.91 0.11
N LEU A 61 -5.83 -15.99 0.77
CA LEU A 61 -5.65 -16.00 2.22
C LEU A 61 -6.43 -14.85 2.84
N GLN A 62 -7.04 -15.11 3.98
CA GLN A 62 -7.75 -14.13 4.78
C GLN A 62 -7.25 -14.17 6.22
N GLY A 63 -7.19 -13.00 6.86
CA GLY A 63 -6.73 -12.94 8.23
C GLY A 63 -6.55 -11.50 8.71
N ARG A 64 -5.62 -11.32 9.62
CA ARG A 64 -5.25 -9.99 10.10
C ARG A 64 -3.76 -9.85 10.34
N TYR A 65 -3.27 -8.66 10.17
CA TYR A 65 -2.01 -8.21 10.73
C TYR A 65 -2.28 -7.55 12.08
N ALA A 66 -1.41 -7.80 13.05
CA ALA A 66 -1.42 -7.13 14.35
C ALA A 66 -0.02 -6.65 14.69
N ARG A 67 0.06 -5.51 15.34
CA ARG A 67 1.29 -4.92 15.88
C ARG A 67 1.06 -4.66 17.36
N PRO A 68 1.21 -5.68 18.23
CA PRO A 68 0.95 -5.52 19.67
C PRO A 68 2.00 -4.65 20.38
N ALA A 69 3.22 -4.62 19.87
CA ALA A 69 4.32 -3.79 20.34
C ALA A 69 5.13 -3.23 19.17
N ALA A 70 5.98 -2.25 19.41
CA ALA A 70 6.75 -1.57 18.35
C ALA A 70 7.69 -2.52 17.59
N ASP A 71 8.24 -3.53 18.26
CA ASP A 71 9.18 -4.54 17.74
C ASP A 71 8.50 -5.83 17.27
N THR A 72 7.17 -5.92 17.35
CA THR A 72 6.42 -7.16 17.12
C THR A 72 5.38 -6.99 16.02
N LEU A 73 5.49 -7.81 14.97
CA LEU A 73 4.49 -7.93 13.92
C LEU A 73 3.93 -9.36 13.92
N VAL A 74 2.62 -9.49 13.93
CA VAL A 74 1.91 -10.77 13.89
C VAL A 74 1.06 -10.82 12.63
N ARG A 75 1.20 -11.88 11.85
CA ARG A 75 0.33 -12.21 10.73
C ARG A 75 -0.47 -13.46 11.08
N GLU A 76 -1.78 -13.31 11.22
CA GLU A 76 -2.70 -14.41 11.48
C GLU A 76 -3.49 -14.74 10.22
N VAL A 77 -3.23 -15.89 9.61
CA VAL A 77 -4.07 -16.46 8.57
C VAL A 77 -5.20 -17.23 9.23
N GLN A 78 -6.43 -16.97 8.83
CA GLN A 78 -7.65 -17.58 9.36
C GLN A 78 -8.31 -18.52 8.35
N ALA A 79 -8.15 -18.24 7.06
CA ALA A 79 -8.65 -19.07 5.96
C ALA A 79 -7.66 -19.05 4.78
N PRO A 80 -7.55 -20.14 4.01
CA PRO A 80 -8.25 -21.43 4.11
C PRO A 80 -7.70 -22.37 5.18
N TYR A 81 -6.60 -22.01 5.83
CA TYR A 81 -5.99 -22.73 6.94
C TYR A 81 -5.61 -21.75 8.06
N ARG A 82 -5.34 -22.26 9.24
CA ARG A 82 -4.88 -21.44 10.36
C ARG A 82 -3.37 -21.45 10.44
N GLU A 83 -2.78 -20.26 10.49
CA GLU A 83 -1.34 -20.06 10.67
C GLU A 83 -1.09 -18.73 11.37
N THR A 84 -0.21 -18.73 12.35
CA THR A 84 0.28 -17.50 12.97
C THR A 84 1.78 -17.38 12.73
N THR A 85 2.20 -16.29 12.11
CA THR A 85 3.60 -15.90 12.00
C THR A 85 3.84 -14.68 12.87
N THR A 86 4.76 -14.80 13.81
CA THR A 86 5.20 -13.69 14.66
C THR A 86 6.63 -13.33 14.33
N LEU A 87 6.86 -12.05 14.00
CA LEU A 87 8.18 -11.46 13.84
C LEU A 87 8.46 -10.59 15.06
N ARG A 88 9.55 -10.87 15.79
CA ARG A 88 9.97 -10.11 16.95
C ARG A 88 11.48 -9.98 16.97
N GLY A 89 11.99 -8.76 16.88
CA GLY A 89 13.42 -8.54 16.76
C GLY A 89 14.03 -9.35 15.61
N GLN A 90 14.99 -10.19 15.90
CA GLN A 90 15.66 -11.05 14.89
C GLN A 90 15.04 -12.44 14.76
N GLN A 91 13.87 -12.69 15.32
CA GLN A 91 13.24 -14.00 15.29
C GLN A 91 11.89 -14.01 14.57
N ALA A 92 11.67 -15.04 13.79
CA ALA A 92 10.38 -15.41 13.23
C ALA A 92 9.89 -16.71 13.85
N THR A 93 8.67 -16.71 14.34
CA THR A 93 8.00 -17.91 14.89
C THR A 93 6.79 -18.22 14.04
N LEU A 94 6.67 -19.48 13.59
CA LEU A 94 5.55 -20.00 12.82
C LEU A 94 4.82 -21.06 13.60
N VAL A 95 3.52 -20.86 13.80
CA VAL A 95 2.63 -21.78 14.50
C VAL A 95 1.49 -22.21 13.57
N ARG A 96 1.27 -23.54 13.47
CA ARG A 96 0.13 -24.14 12.78
C ARG A 96 -0.52 -25.19 13.69
N PRO A 97 -1.86 -25.25 13.79
CA PRO A 97 -2.52 -26.28 14.57
C PRO A 97 -2.08 -27.69 14.15
N GLY A 98 -1.78 -28.53 15.12
CA GLY A 98 -1.35 -29.92 14.88
C GLY A 98 0.06 -30.08 14.30
N ARG A 99 0.86 -29.03 14.28
CA ARG A 99 2.26 -29.10 13.86
C ARG A 99 3.17 -28.50 14.93
N PRO A 100 4.42 -28.98 15.07
CA PRO A 100 5.40 -28.35 15.94
C PRO A 100 5.63 -26.90 15.56
N GLU A 101 5.83 -26.04 16.56
CA GLU A 101 6.27 -24.67 16.36
C GLU A 101 7.63 -24.63 15.64
N ARG A 102 7.77 -23.75 14.69
CA ARG A 102 9.02 -23.54 13.95
C ARG A 102 9.55 -22.15 14.25
N ARG A 103 10.82 -22.09 14.62
CA ARG A 103 11.55 -20.81 14.87
C ARG A 103 12.64 -20.66 13.85
N PHE A 104 12.81 -19.43 13.38
CA PHE A 104 13.82 -19.05 12.41
C PHE A 104 14.54 -17.82 12.93
N ASP A 105 15.86 -17.86 12.83
CA ASP A 105 16.68 -16.69 13.04
C ASP A 105 16.74 -15.89 11.73
N LEU A 106 16.30 -14.64 11.77
CA LEU A 106 16.28 -13.76 10.59
C LEU A 106 17.71 -13.38 10.13
N ALA A 107 18.71 -13.49 11.01
CA ALA A 107 20.10 -13.34 10.60
C ALA A 107 20.54 -14.39 9.56
N ARG A 108 19.87 -15.56 9.57
CA ARG A 108 20.08 -16.62 8.55
C ARG A 108 19.23 -16.45 7.30
N ALA A 109 18.36 -15.45 7.29
CA ALA A 109 17.48 -15.11 6.17
C ALA A 109 17.45 -13.58 5.96
N PRO A 110 18.57 -12.99 5.53
CA PRO A 110 18.73 -11.53 5.47
C PRO A 110 17.66 -10.84 4.63
N GLN A 111 17.09 -11.52 3.64
CA GLN A 111 15.98 -10.99 2.84
C GLN A 111 14.71 -10.79 3.69
N LEU A 112 14.41 -11.74 4.60
CA LEU A 112 13.26 -11.60 5.53
C LEU A 112 13.52 -10.54 6.59
N ALA A 113 14.76 -10.43 7.08
CA ALA A 113 15.16 -9.36 8.00
C ALA A 113 14.94 -7.97 7.36
N LEU A 114 15.34 -7.81 6.10
CA LEU A 114 15.19 -6.56 5.37
C LEU A 114 13.72 -6.22 5.08
N LEU A 115 12.89 -7.21 4.76
CA LEU A 115 11.43 -7.03 4.65
C LEU A 115 10.82 -6.60 5.98
N GLN A 116 11.21 -7.23 7.09
CA GLN A 116 10.75 -6.84 8.43
C GLN A 116 11.11 -5.40 8.78
N ASP A 117 12.36 -5.00 8.52
CA ASP A 117 12.83 -3.63 8.70
C ASP A 117 12.00 -2.64 7.88
N SER A 118 11.70 -2.98 6.63
CA SER A 118 10.88 -2.16 5.74
C SER A 118 9.46 -1.99 6.25
N PHE A 119 8.83 -3.08 6.70
CA PHE A 119 7.50 -3.01 7.31
C PHE A 119 7.50 -2.23 8.63
N GLY A 120 8.53 -2.42 9.45
CA GLY A 120 8.71 -1.66 10.69
C GLY A 120 8.80 -0.16 10.44
N ALA A 121 9.65 0.24 9.49
CA ALA A 121 9.82 1.63 9.08
C ALA A 121 8.53 2.21 8.45
N LEU A 122 7.84 1.44 7.61
CA LEU A 122 6.57 1.84 7.00
C LEU A 122 5.49 2.11 8.07
N LEU A 123 5.32 1.19 9.01
CA LEU A 123 4.33 1.31 10.08
C LEU A 123 4.70 2.37 11.12
N ALA A 124 5.97 2.72 11.23
CA ALA A 124 6.44 3.83 12.05
C ALA A 124 6.34 5.19 11.36
N GLY A 125 6.16 5.21 10.03
CA GLY A 125 6.27 6.43 9.23
C GLY A 125 7.71 6.94 9.14
N ASP A 126 8.69 6.07 9.34
CA ASP A 126 10.12 6.41 9.34
C ASP A 126 10.64 6.57 7.91
N ARG A 127 10.48 7.78 7.39
CA ARG A 127 10.93 8.13 6.05
C ARG A 127 12.43 7.97 5.88
N ALA A 128 13.22 8.38 6.84
CA ALA A 128 14.68 8.36 6.72
C ALA A 128 15.20 6.92 6.53
N ARG A 129 14.64 5.97 7.30
CA ARG A 129 14.97 4.56 7.17
C ARG A 129 14.49 3.98 5.84
N LEU A 130 13.31 4.35 5.37
CA LEU A 130 12.80 3.91 4.06
C LEU A 130 13.62 4.50 2.91
N ASP A 131 14.01 5.77 2.96
CA ASP A 131 14.88 6.40 1.95
C ASP A 131 16.27 5.74 1.88
N ALA A 132 16.77 5.21 2.99
CA ALA A 132 18.02 4.45 3.00
C ALA A 132 17.90 3.11 2.26
N LEU A 133 16.74 2.45 2.34
CA LEU A 133 16.49 1.12 1.76
C LEU A 133 15.91 1.19 0.34
N TYR A 134 15.13 2.22 0.05
CA TYR A 134 14.35 2.36 -1.18
C TYR A 134 14.48 3.74 -1.80
N ARG A 135 14.26 3.80 -3.10
CA ARG A 135 13.89 5.03 -3.78
C ARG A 135 12.37 5.14 -3.74
N LEU A 136 11.87 6.23 -3.16
CA LEU A 136 10.45 6.50 -3.00
C LEU A 136 9.95 7.42 -4.11
N GLN A 137 8.80 7.07 -4.70
CA GLN A 137 8.09 7.91 -5.67
C GLN A 137 6.59 7.87 -5.37
N ALA A 138 5.95 9.03 -5.30
CA ALA A 138 4.52 9.12 -5.08
C ALA A 138 3.81 9.75 -6.28
N ASP A 139 2.61 9.23 -6.57
CA ASP A 139 1.75 9.68 -7.65
C ASP A 139 0.31 9.82 -7.19
N GLY A 140 -0.51 10.52 -7.99
CA GLY A 140 -1.94 10.69 -7.79
C GLY A 140 -2.28 11.93 -6.97
N SER A 141 -3.29 11.83 -6.13
CA SER A 141 -3.78 12.89 -5.26
C SER A 141 -3.88 12.42 -3.82
N ARG A 142 -4.15 13.33 -2.88
CA ARG A 142 -4.38 12.94 -1.47
C ARG A 142 -5.59 12.03 -1.27
N GLN A 143 -6.56 12.05 -2.18
CA GLN A 143 -7.76 11.19 -2.16
C GLN A 143 -7.50 9.82 -2.77
N GLN A 144 -6.53 9.72 -3.70
CA GLN A 144 -6.16 8.46 -4.34
C GLN A 144 -4.68 8.54 -4.70
N TRP A 145 -3.85 7.92 -3.89
CA TRP A 145 -2.40 7.96 -4.03
C TRP A 145 -1.79 6.58 -4.24
N ARG A 146 -0.64 6.58 -4.90
CA ARG A 146 0.27 5.46 -5.05
C ARG A 146 1.63 5.86 -4.53
N LEU A 147 2.26 5.01 -3.74
CA LEU A 147 3.65 5.16 -3.31
C LEU A 147 4.43 3.93 -3.78
N GLU A 148 5.44 4.16 -4.60
CA GLU A 148 6.37 3.13 -5.07
C GLU A 148 7.65 3.16 -4.23
N LEU A 149 8.09 1.96 -3.85
CA LEU A 149 9.34 1.71 -3.14
C LEU A 149 10.20 0.78 -4.01
N VAL A 150 11.24 1.33 -4.64
CA VAL A 150 12.18 0.57 -5.46
C VAL A 150 13.43 0.30 -4.65
N PRO A 151 13.80 -0.98 -4.39
CA PRO A 151 14.96 -1.34 -3.59
C PRO A 151 16.25 -0.69 -4.10
N ARG A 152 17.08 -0.21 -3.17
CA ARG A 152 18.44 0.28 -3.45
C ARG A 152 19.48 -0.82 -3.28
N GLU A 153 19.25 -1.70 -2.32
CA GLU A 153 20.17 -2.79 -1.99
C GLU A 153 20.08 -3.90 -3.03
N PRO A 154 21.19 -4.31 -3.68
CA PRO A 154 21.18 -5.34 -4.73
C PRO A 154 20.62 -6.68 -4.25
N ALA A 155 20.88 -7.07 -3.01
CA ALA A 155 20.38 -8.31 -2.43
C ALA A 155 18.85 -8.31 -2.31
N LEU A 156 18.23 -7.16 -2.00
CA LEU A 156 16.77 -6.99 -1.98
C LEU A 156 16.21 -6.89 -3.40
N ALA A 157 16.86 -6.15 -4.30
CA ALA A 157 16.47 -6.01 -5.69
C ALA A 157 16.46 -7.35 -6.45
N ALA A 158 17.33 -8.30 -6.06
CA ALA A 158 17.33 -9.66 -6.60
C ALA A 158 16.06 -10.46 -6.23
N GLN A 159 15.30 -10.04 -5.22
CA GLN A 159 14.10 -10.72 -4.75
C GLN A 159 12.82 -9.91 -5.05
N LEU A 160 12.90 -8.60 -4.94
CA LEU A 160 11.78 -7.67 -5.06
C LEU A 160 12.12 -6.58 -6.08
N ARG A 161 11.34 -6.48 -7.16
CA ARG A 161 11.49 -5.42 -8.15
C ARG A 161 10.96 -4.10 -7.64
N VAL A 162 9.74 -4.11 -7.11
CA VAL A 162 9.08 -2.93 -6.56
C VAL A 162 7.99 -3.34 -5.57
N LEU A 163 7.81 -2.52 -4.54
CA LEU A 163 6.67 -2.56 -3.64
C LEU A 163 5.81 -1.33 -3.91
N ARG A 164 4.53 -1.54 -4.23
CA ARG A 164 3.57 -0.45 -4.46
C ARG A 164 2.53 -0.43 -3.36
N LEU A 165 2.30 0.73 -2.80
CA LEU A 165 1.26 0.98 -1.83
C LEU A 165 0.18 1.83 -2.49
N PHE A 166 -1.07 1.44 -2.32
CA PHE A 166 -2.22 2.17 -2.82
C PHE A 166 -3.12 2.56 -1.65
N GLY A 167 -3.59 3.80 -1.65
CA GLY A 167 -4.44 4.26 -0.57
C GLY A 167 -5.26 5.50 -0.88
N SER A 168 -6.02 5.91 0.12
CA SER A 168 -6.89 7.09 0.07
C SER A 168 -6.84 7.81 1.42
N GLY A 169 -6.51 9.09 1.41
CA GLY A 169 -6.35 9.85 2.66
C GLY A 169 -5.33 9.17 3.59
N ALA A 170 -5.78 8.78 4.77
CA ALA A 170 -4.97 8.09 5.78
C ALA A 170 -5.09 6.56 5.73
N GLU A 171 -5.81 6.00 4.77
CA GLU A 171 -6.04 4.57 4.67
C GLU A 171 -5.09 3.93 3.65
N LEU A 172 -4.24 3.03 4.11
CA LEU A 172 -3.53 2.08 3.24
C LEU A 172 -4.50 0.95 2.87
N ARG A 173 -4.84 0.86 1.60
CA ARG A 173 -5.86 -0.05 1.08
C ARG A 173 -5.28 -1.31 0.47
N CYS A 174 -4.13 -1.20 -0.18
CA CYS A 174 -3.50 -2.34 -0.83
C CYS A 174 -1.98 -2.20 -0.84
N ILE A 175 -1.32 -3.34 -0.69
CA ILE A 175 0.10 -3.53 -0.95
C ILE A 175 0.22 -4.51 -2.12
N GLU A 176 0.90 -4.07 -3.18
CA GLU A 176 1.28 -4.92 -4.31
C GLU A 176 2.79 -5.10 -4.29
N SER A 177 3.24 -6.34 -4.19
CA SER A 177 4.65 -6.68 -4.32
C SER A 177 4.91 -7.34 -5.67
N GLU A 178 5.85 -6.79 -6.43
CA GLU A 178 6.32 -7.35 -7.68
C GLU A 178 7.67 -8.01 -7.43
N PRO A 179 7.72 -9.34 -7.33
CA PRO A 179 8.97 -10.06 -7.15
C PRO A 179 9.85 -9.92 -8.39
N ALA A 180 11.17 -10.15 -8.23
CA ALA A 180 12.09 -10.17 -9.37
C ALA A 180 11.72 -11.26 -10.39
N GLN A 181 11.09 -12.35 -9.90
CA GLN A 181 10.59 -13.45 -10.73
C GLN A 181 9.20 -13.88 -10.25
N GLY A 182 8.31 -14.15 -11.20
CA GLY A 182 6.95 -14.58 -10.90
C GLY A 182 5.92 -13.44 -10.92
N PRO A 183 4.66 -13.76 -10.67
CA PRO A 183 3.56 -12.81 -10.70
C PRO A 183 3.54 -11.88 -9.48
N ALA A 184 2.94 -10.70 -9.67
CA ALA A 184 2.70 -9.77 -8.57
C ALA A 184 1.75 -10.37 -7.52
N GLN A 185 2.03 -10.10 -6.26
CA GLN A 185 1.20 -10.51 -5.13
C GLN A 185 0.49 -9.27 -4.56
N ARG A 186 -0.79 -9.42 -4.24
CA ARG A 186 -1.63 -8.33 -3.74
C ARG A 186 -2.19 -8.65 -2.39
N THR A 187 -2.05 -7.70 -1.47
CA THR A 187 -2.63 -7.76 -0.12
C THR A 187 -3.54 -6.56 0.06
N LEU A 188 -4.84 -6.81 0.06
CA LEU A 188 -5.86 -5.81 0.37
C LEU A 188 -5.99 -5.69 1.88
N LEU A 189 -6.15 -4.47 2.37
CA LEU A 189 -6.13 -4.12 3.79
C LEU A 189 -7.38 -3.32 4.18
N ALA A 190 -7.69 -3.32 5.46
CA ALA A 190 -8.73 -2.47 6.07
C ALA A 190 -10.07 -2.53 5.31
N GLY A 191 -10.63 -1.39 4.90
CA GLY A 191 -11.89 -1.32 4.16
C GLY A 191 -11.85 -2.07 2.83
N ALA A 192 -10.71 -2.10 2.13
CA ALA A 192 -10.55 -2.87 0.90
C ALA A 192 -10.59 -4.38 1.16
N ALA A 193 -10.04 -4.86 2.27
CA ALA A 193 -10.13 -6.27 2.65
C ALA A 193 -11.57 -6.70 2.95
N ALA A 194 -12.35 -5.83 3.62
CA ALA A 194 -13.77 -6.08 3.87
C ALA A 194 -14.58 -6.20 2.57
N THR A 195 -14.36 -5.30 1.62
CA THR A 195 -14.98 -5.36 0.28
C THR A 195 -14.52 -6.60 -0.48
N ALA A 196 -13.24 -6.93 -0.43
CA ALA A 196 -12.67 -8.10 -1.09
C ALA A 196 -13.27 -9.42 -0.57
N ALA A 197 -13.79 -9.45 0.66
CA ALA A 197 -14.38 -10.66 1.24
C ALA A 197 -15.54 -11.23 0.41
N THR A 198 -16.19 -10.40 -0.39
CA THR A 198 -17.33 -10.76 -1.26
C THR A 198 -16.95 -10.97 -2.73
N LEU A 199 -15.66 -10.83 -3.09
CA LEU A 199 -15.20 -10.91 -4.47
C LEU A 199 -14.33 -12.16 -4.66
N ASP A 200 -14.64 -12.95 -5.68
CA ASP A 200 -13.86 -14.16 -6.03
C ASP A 200 -13.03 -13.96 -7.32
N ASP A 201 -13.33 -12.93 -8.10
CA ASP A 201 -12.64 -12.62 -9.34
C ASP A 201 -11.32 -11.88 -9.10
N ALA A 202 -10.21 -12.41 -9.64
CA ALA A 202 -8.87 -11.85 -9.49
C ALA A 202 -8.73 -10.45 -10.10
N ASP A 203 -9.41 -10.18 -11.24
CA ASP A 203 -9.38 -8.87 -11.88
C ASP A 203 -10.16 -7.83 -11.07
N ALA A 204 -11.29 -8.23 -10.47
CA ALA A 204 -12.05 -7.38 -9.56
C ALA A 204 -11.23 -7.02 -8.31
N LEU A 205 -10.47 -7.96 -7.77
CA LEU A 205 -9.58 -7.72 -6.63
C LEU A 205 -8.40 -6.84 -7.02
N ALA A 206 -7.84 -6.99 -8.23
CA ALA A 206 -6.80 -6.10 -8.75
C ALA A 206 -7.34 -4.67 -8.94
N ALA A 207 -8.53 -4.51 -9.53
CA ALA A 207 -9.19 -3.22 -9.70
C ALA A 207 -9.44 -2.54 -8.34
N LEU A 208 -9.91 -3.31 -7.34
CA LEU A 208 -10.11 -2.83 -5.98
C LEU A 208 -8.79 -2.39 -5.32
N CYS A 209 -7.69 -3.11 -5.55
CA CYS A 209 -6.35 -2.75 -5.09
C CYS A 209 -5.93 -1.38 -5.64
N HIS A 210 -6.11 -1.17 -6.94
CA HIS A 210 -5.72 0.07 -7.63
C HIS A 210 -6.72 1.22 -7.42
N GLY A 211 -7.78 1.02 -6.61
CA GLY A 211 -8.78 2.05 -6.31
C GLY A 211 -9.74 2.34 -7.47
N GLN A 212 -9.80 1.46 -8.47
CA GLN A 212 -10.77 1.56 -9.55
C GLN A 212 -12.15 1.11 -9.03
N ARG A 213 -13.13 2.01 -9.09
CA ARG A 213 -14.54 1.64 -8.86
C ARG A 213 -15.09 1.12 -10.18
N ARG A 214 -15.67 -0.06 -10.15
CA ARG A 214 -16.55 -0.51 -11.24
C ARG A 214 -17.90 0.16 -11.13
#